data_e3726345ac45a1d6f53c6f3194030212
#
_entry.id   e3726345ac45a1d6f53c6f3194030212
#
_cell.length_a   1.000
_cell.length_b   1.000
_cell.length_c   1.000
_cell.angle_alpha   90.00
_cell.angle_beta   90.00
_cell.angle_gamma   90.00
#
_symmetry.space_group_name_H-M   'P 1'
#
loop_
_entity.id
_entity.type
_entity.pdbx_description
1 polymer ?
#
loop_
_entity_poly.entity_id
_entity_poly.type
_entity_poly.pdbx_seq_one_letter_code
_entity_poly.pdbx_strand_id
1 'polypeptide(L)'
;MEQENQSTDTTSTTTQSHTTESAATPSDTATKKTASVLVPITTSGAMTFTNQIELGHAATMLIQMNLAPIHLKSEGKTAVMSALIMCRQFNLPDTAMNEMAYVKGKLTCFGSLVTALAERHPEFGEKEEFFIDENCERISVANKNLRAMPWASVIRIRKKGSTVWNEYFFSLDDAHQAGLLTENTKRDSGWVKYTKDLLMHKTKSRALKANYASALNGVNYHEDVVEVISKEREVK
;
A
#
# COMPACT_ATOMS: atom_id res chain seq x y z
N MET A 1 -56.56 30.45 5.37
CA MET A 1 -56.84 29.79 6.66
C MET A 1 -55.47 29.58 7.29
N GLU A 2 -54.81 30.58 7.96
CA GLU A 2 -55.14 31.18 9.24
C GLU A 2 -55.24 30.15 10.34
N GLN A 3 -54.28 30.15 11.24
CA GLN A 3 -54.22 30.56 12.65
C GLN A 3 -52.93 30.04 13.22
N GLU A 4 -51.91 30.83 13.65
CA GLU A 4 -51.81 31.70 14.80
C GLU A 4 -52.25 31.07 16.11
N ASN A 5 -51.31 30.98 17.06
CA ASN A 5 -51.36 31.48 18.45
C ASN A 5 -50.10 31.03 19.20
N GLN A 6 -49.23 31.95 19.59
CA GLN A 6 -49.17 32.77 20.84
C GLN A 6 -48.94 31.90 22.08
N SER A 7 -47.76 32.05 22.65
CA SER A 7 -47.31 32.95 23.71
C SER A 7 -47.75 32.54 25.13
N THR A 8 -46.81 32.41 26.04
CA THR A 8 -46.83 33.12 27.34
C THR A 8 -45.51 33.00 28.09
N ASP A 9 -45.02 34.16 28.42
CA ASP A 9 -44.07 34.53 29.48
C ASP A 9 -44.44 33.99 30.85
N THR A 10 -43.47 33.80 31.73
CA THR A 10 -43.53 34.31 33.11
C THR A 10 -42.14 34.41 33.75
N THR A 11 -41.83 35.59 34.04
CA THR A 11 -40.80 36.20 34.90
C THR A 11 -40.87 35.69 36.35
N SER A 12 -39.76 35.54 37.05
CA SER A 12 -39.59 36.05 38.43
C SER A 12 -38.17 36.07 38.91
N THR A 13 -37.72 37.21 39.14
CA THR A 13 -36.62 37.80 39.91
C THR A 13 -36.50 37.23 41.32
N THR A 14 -35.31 37.04 41.85
CA THR A 14 -34.92 37.49 43.19
C THR A 14 -33.39 37.57 43.35
N THR A 15 -32.98 38.75 43.66
CA THR A 15 -31.64 39.27 44.08
C THR A 15 -31.31 38.77 45.48
N GLN A 16 -30.08 38.38 45.76
CA GLN A 16 -29.38 38.77 47.01
C GLN A 16 -27.85 38.65 46.85
N SER A 17 -27.25 39.77 47.11
CA SER A 17 -25.84 40.06 47.26
C SER A 17 -25.30 39.53 48.59
N HIS A 18 -24.10 38.94 48.59
CA HIS A 18 -23.17 39.00 49.71
C HIS A 18 -21.71 39.04 49.21
N THR A 19 -21.10 40.14 49.55
CA THR A 19 -19.69 40.46 49.43
C THR A 19 -18.93 39.71 50.52
N THR A 20 -17.84 39.02 50.21
CA THR A 20 -16.67 38.92 51.13
C THR A 20 -15.39 38.57 50.37
N GLU A 21 -14.41 39.31 50.69
CA GLU A 21 -13.00 39.40 50.38
C GLU A 21 -12.21 38.14 50.06
N SER A 22 -11.32 38.34 49.10
CA SER A 22 -9.85 38.11 49.18
C SER A 22 -9.31 36.73 49.58
N ALA A 23 -8.77 36.02 48.61
CA ALA A 23 -7.43 35.40 48.76
C ALA A 23 -6.86 35.07 47.38
N ALA A 24 -5.79 35.74 46.99
CA ALA A 24 -4.98 35.42 45.83
C ALA A 24 -4.31 34.05 46.05
N THR A 25 -4.60 33.11 45.17
CA THR A 25 -3.85 31.85 45.06
C THR A 25 -3.09 31.85 43.73
N PRO A 26 -1.78 31.56 43.72
CA PRO A 26 -0.99 31.61 42.49
C PRO A 26 -1.45 30.55 41.50
N SER A 27 -1.67 30.97 40.27
CA SER A 27 -1.94 30.10 39.17
C SER A 27 -0.69 29.25 38.86
N ASP A 28 -0.67 28.02 39.31
CA ASP A 28 0.20 26.98 38.79
C ASP A 28 -0.19 26.67 37.35
N THR A 29 0.42 27.42 36.45
CA THR A 29 0.44 27.03 35.04
C THR A 29 1.35 25.80 34.89
N ALA A 30 0.80 24.66 35.22
CA ALA A 30 1.45 23.40 34.94
C ALA A 30 1.59 23.25 33.41
N THR A 31 2.73 23.71 32.92
CA THR A 31 3.21 23.39 31.58
C THR A 31 3.28 21.89 31.51
N LYS A 32 2.28 21.24 30.88
CA LYS A 32 2.33 19.83 30.50
C LYS A 32 3.57 19.67 29.64
N LYS A 33 4.68 19.26 30.21
CA LYS A 33 5.82 18.75 29.49
C LYS A 33 5.30 17.54 28.70
N THR A 34 5.07 17.74 27.41
CA THR A 34 4.83 16.66 26.48
C THR A 34 6.10 15.80 26.50
N ALA A 35 6.06 14.69 27.21
CA ALA A 35 7.14 13.73 27.20
C ALA A 35 7.34 13.34 25.73
N SER A 36 8.52 13.60 25.19
CA SER A 36 8.90 13.14 23.86
C SER A 36 8.93 11.63 23.91
N VAL A 37 7.93 11.00 23.29
CA VAL A 37 7.89 9.54 23.14
C VAL A 37 8.98 9.16 22.14
N LEU A 38 10.10 8.65 22.66
CA LEU A 38 11.14 8.06 21.83
C LEU A 38 10.61 6.74 21.29
N VAL A 39 10.47 6.67 19.96
CA VAL A 39 10.10 5.43 19.27
C VAL A 39 11.40 4.64 19.03
N PRO A 40 11.59 3.49 19.68
CA PRO A 40 12.79 2.70 19.48
C PRO A 40 12.85 2.10 18.07
N ILE A 41 14.07 1.94 17.53
CA ILE A 41 14.33 1.38 16.19
C ILE A 41 14.97 0.01 16.36
N THR A 42 14.51 -0.97 15.58
CA THR A 42 15.09 -2.32 15.54
C THR A 42 16.40 -2.35 14.76
N THR A 43 17.16 -3.44 14.86
CA THR A 43 18.37 -3.68 14.05
C THR A 43 18.11 -3.71 12.54
N SER A 44 16.86 -3.98 12.12
CA SER A 44 16.45 -3.90 10.72
C SER A 44 16.12 -2.48 10.25
N GLY A 45 16.16 -1.49 11.14
CA GLY A 45 15.79 -0.11 10.84
C GLY A 45 14.28 0.16 10.87
N ALA A 46 13.47 -0.79 11.37
CA ALA A 46 12.04 -0.60 11.56
C ALA A 46 11.75 0.05 12.91
N MET A 47 10.85 1.02 12.96
CA MET A 47 10.35 1.59 14.20
C MET A 47 9.56 0.54 14.99
N THR A 48 9.77 0.48 16.30
CA THR A 48 8.97 -0.37 17.21
C THR A 48 7.93 0.48 17.93
N PHE A 49 6.74 -0.03 18.02
CA PHE A 49 5.64 0.57 18.79
C PHE A 49 4.86 -0.56 19.48
N THR A 50 4.44 -0.33 20.70
CA THR A 50 3.76 -1.33 21.55
C THR A 50 2.24 -1.15 21.51
N ASN A 51 1.78 0.03 21.15
CA ASN A 51 0.36 0.38 21.14
C ASN A 51 0.02 1.33 19.98
N GLN A 52 -1.28 1.53 19.78
CA GLN A 52 -1.81 2.37 18.72
C GLN A 52 -1.45 3.86 18.88
N ILE A 53 -1.25 4.32 20.11
CA ILE A 53 -0.88 5.72 20.38
C ILE A 53 0.53 5.98 19.88
N GLU A 54 1.48 5.12 20.22
CA GLU A 54 2.87 5.18 19.75
C GLU A 54 2.96 5.08 18.22
N LEU A 55 2.22 4.15 17.62
CA LEU A 55 2.10 4.05 16.17
C LEU A 55 1.59 5.36 15.54
N GLY A 56 0.55 5.96 16.16
CA GLY A 56 0.02 7.23 15.73
C GLY A 56 1.02 8.37 15.85
N HIS A 57 1.85 8.39 16.90
CA HIS A 57 2.93 9.36 17.06
C HIS A 57 4.04 9.17 16.02
N ALA A 58 4.47 7.91 15.80
CA ALA A 58 5.47 7.57 14.79
C ALA A 58 5.02 8.03 13.40
N ALA A 59 3.80 7.74 12.99
CA ALA A 59 3.25 8.17 11.71
C ALA A 59 3.21 9.70 11.59
N THR A 60 2.80 10.41 12.67
CA THR A 60 2.78 11.86 12.69
C THR A 60 4.18 12.46 12.56
N MET A 61 5.16 11.91 13.25
CA MET A 61 6.57 12.33 13.14
C MET A 61 7.08 12.16 11.71
N LEU A 62 6.88 10.98 11.09
CA LEU A 62 7.33 10.73 9.72
C LEU A 62 6.71 11.72 8.72
N ILE A 63 5.43 12.06 8.88
CA ILE A 63 4.75 13.05 8.05
C ILE A 63 5.34 14.45 8.24
N GLN A 64 5.53 14.87 9.49
CA GLN A 64 6.04 16.21 9.83
C GLN A 64 7.49 16.40 9.40
N MET A 65 8.32 15.37 9.54
CA MET A 65 9.73 15.37 9.12
C MET A 65 9.92 15.15 7.62
N ASN A 66 8.85 14.98 6.83
CA ASN A 66 8.89 14.63 5.41
C ASN A 66 9.64 13.32 5.11
N LEU A 67 9.65 12.38 6.04
CA LEU A 67 10.26 11.05 5.87
C LEU A 67 9.26 10.03 5.32
N ALA A 68 7.96 10.29 5.46
CA ALA A 68 6.94 9.46 4.82
C ALA A 68 6.89 9.73 3.31
N PRO A 69 6.80 8.67 2.47
CA PRO A 69 6.64 8.81 1.03
C PRO A 69 5.46 9.71 0.67
N ILE A 70 5.63 10.57 -0.34
CA ILE A 70 4.65 11.60 -0.68
C ILE A 70 3.27 11.00 -1.03
N HIS A 71 3.25 9.87 -1.70
CA HIS A 71 2.03 9.16 -2.10
C HIS A 71 1.29 8.53 -0.91
N LEU A 72 1.97 8.13 0.18
CA LEU A 72 1.32 7.70 1.42
C LEU A 72 0.90 8.89 2.27
N LYS A 73 1.71 9.96 2.27
CA LYS A 73 1.41 11.19 3.00
C LYS A 73 0.14 11.87 2.46
N SER A 74 -0.08 11.85 1.13
CA SER A 74 -1.28 12.42 0.50
C SER A 74 -2.56 11.67 0.88
N GLU A 75 -2.46 10.37 1.18
CA GLU A 75 -3.58 9.53 1.64
C GLU A 75 -3.82 9.63 3.16
N GLY A 76 -2.95 10.36 3.87
CA GLY A 76 -3.11 10.71 5.27
C GLY A 76 -2.44 9.76 6.26
N LYS A 77 -2.64 10.08 7.54
CA LYS A 77 -1.99 9.38 8.66
C LYS A 77 -2.26 7.87 8.68
N THR A 78 -3.49 7.46 8.35
CA THR A 78 -3.89 6.03 8.33
C THR A 78 -3.09 5.22 7.34
N ALA A 79 -2.77 5.78 6.16
CA ALA A 79 -1.94 5.12 5.16
C ALA A 79 -0.52 4.87 5.68
N VAL A 80 0.08 5.87 6.33
CA VAL A 80 1.41 5.76 6.94
C VAL A 80 1.41 4.75 8.08
N MET A 81 0.38 4.76 8.95
CA MET A 81 0.23 3.77 10.03
C MET A 81 0.13 2.34 9.48
N SER A 82 -0.65 2.14 8.42
CA SER A 82 -0.79 0.82 7.77
C SER A 82 0.53 0.33 7.19
N ALA A 83 1.30 1.23 6.56
CA ALA A 83 2.63 0.90 6.03
C ALA A 83 3.62 0.54 7.15
N LEU A 84 3.63 1.28 8.27
CA LEU A 84 4.45 0.96 9.44
C LEU A 84 4.11 -0.41 10.04
N ILE A 85 2.82 -0.74 10.16
CA ILE A 85 2.38 -2.06 10.62
C ILE A 85 2.94 -3.15 9.70
N MET A 86 2.86 -2.96 8.39
CA MET A 86 3.39 -3.91 7.42
C MET A 86 4.91 -4.04 7.51
N CYS A 87 5.64 -2.93 7.62
CA CYS A 87 7.10 -2.97 7.82
C CYS A 87 7.45 -3.81 9.05
N ARG A 88 6.74 -3.62 10.15
CA ARG A 88 6.93 -4.42 11.37
C ARG A 88 6.59 -5.90 11.16
N GLN A 89 5.43 -6.19 10.56
CA GLN A 89 4.95 -7.56 10.34
C GLN A 89 5.96 -8.40 9.54
N PHE A 90 6.58 -7.79 8.54
CA PHE A 90 7.54 -8.46 7.66
C PHE A 90 9.01 -8.17 8.00
N ASN A 91 9.27 -7.53 9.15
CA ASN A 91 10.61 -7.12 9.57
C ASN A 91 11.37 -6.38 8.46
N LEU A 92 10.73 -5.35 7.90
CA LEU A 92 11.27 -4.49 6.85
C LEU A 92 11.74 -3.17 7.46
N PRO A 93 12.75 -2.52 6.87
CA PRO A 93 13.11 -1.15 7.23
C PRO A 93 11.97 -0.20 6.85
N ASP A 94 11.85 0.94 7.55
CA ASP A 94 10.81 1.93 7.27
C ASP A 94 10.91 2.50 5.85
N THR A 95 12.10 2.48 5.24
CA THR A 95 12.31 2.86 3.84
C THR A 95 11.55 1.98 2.85
N ALA A 96 11.14 0.76 3.25
CA ALA A 96 10.30 -0.10 2.41
C ALA A 96 8.92 0.51 2.13
N MET A 97 8.49 1.51 2.88
CA MET A 97 7.28 2.27 2.59
C MET A 97 7.29 2.95 1.22
N ASN A 98 8.48 3.21 0.64
CA ASN A 98 8.61 3.73 -0.72
C ASN A 98 8.06 2.76 -1.79
N GLU A 99 8.04 1.47 -1.46
CA GLU A 99 7.55 0.39 -2.31
C GLU A 99 6.10 0.00 -1.99
N MET A 100 5.36 0.86 -1.29
CA MET A 100 3.97 0.64 -0.92
C MET A 100 3.10 1.80 -1.42
N ALA A 101 1.84 1.51 -1.71
CA ALA A 101 0.84 2.52 -2.01
C ALA A 101 -0.46 2.26 -1.24
N TYR A 102 -1.24 3.30 -1.03
CA TYR A 102 -2.54 3.17 -0.36
C TYR A 102 -3.64 3.53 -1.35
N VAL A 103 -4.47 2.55 -1.71
CA VAL A 103 -5.46 2.71 -2.77
C VAL A 103 -6.83 2.35 -2.24
N LYS A 104 -7.76 3.30 -2.19
CA LYS A 104 -9.13 3.12 -1.70
C LYS A 104 -9.21 2.38 -0.36
N GLY A 105 -8.41 2.78 0.60
CA GLY A 105 -8.43 2.19 1.95
C GLY A 105 -7.65 0.88 2.08
N LYS A 106 -6.96 0.42 1.04
CA LYS A 106 -6.14 -0.79 1.06
C LYS A 106 -4.67 -0.46 0.85
N LEU A 107 -3.81 -0.97 1.72
CA LEU A 107 -2.37 -0.94 1.52
C LEU A 107 -2.00 -1.97 0.45
N THR A 108 -1.19 -1.55 -0.50
CA THR A 108 -0.71 -2.37 -1.62
C THR A 108 0.81 -2.27 -1.72
N CYS A 109 1.44 -3.28 -2.30
CA CYS A 109 2.88 -3.32 -2.50
C CYS A 109 3.20 -3.38 -4.00
N PHE A 110 4.26 -2.67 -4.39
CA PHE A 110 4.81 -2.80 -5.73
C PHE A 110 5.54 -4.13 -5.90
N GLY A 111 5.65 -4.59 -7.13
CA GLY A 111 6.19 -5.91 -7.46
C GLY A 111 7.63 -6.15 -6.98
N SER A 112 8.45 -5.11 -6.88
CA SER A 112 9.80 -5.15 -6.28
C SER A 112 9.80 -5.63 -4.84
N LEU A 113 8.96 -5.03 -3.98
CA LEU A 113 8.84 -5.41 -2.58
C LEU A 113 8.30 -6.83 -2.43
N VAL A 114 7.28 -7.18 -3.21
CA VAL A 114 6.68 -8.52 -3.18
C VAL A 114 7.70 -9.59 -3.59
N THR A 115 8.51 -9.29 -4.61
CA THR A 115 9.60 -10.17 -5.04
C THR A 115 10.63 -10.35 -3.92
N ALA A 116 11.07 -9.26 -3.30
CA ALA A 116 12.02 -9.30 -2.19
C ALA A 116 11.50 -10.10 -0.98
N LEU A 117 10.18 -10.01 -0.67
CA LEU A 117 9.57 -10.81 0.38
C LEU A 117 9.56 -12.30 0.04
N ALA A 118 9.23 -12.67 -1.20
CA ALA A 118 9.25 -14.06 -1.65
C ALA A 118 10.68 -14.65 -1.65
N GLU A 119 11.67 -13.87 -2.08
CA GLU A 119 13.08 -14.28 -2.13
C GLU A 119 13.68 -14.50 -0.71
N ARG A 120 13.11 -13.90 0.31
CA ARG A 120 13.49 -14.15 1.72
C ARG A 120 12.92 -15.45 2.27
N HIS A 121 11.98 -16.10 1.56
CA HIS A 121 11.40 -17.34 2.03
C HIS A 121 12.44 -18.47 2.06
N PRO A 122 12.53 -19.28 3.15
CA PRO A 122 13.57 -20.33 3.30
C PRO A 122 13.59 -21.36 2.16
N GLU A 123 12.43 -21.61 1.54
CA GLU A 123 12.31 -22.53 0.40
C GLU A 123 12.61 -21.89 -0.95
N PHE A 124 12.91 -20.59 -1.00
CA PHE A 124 13.23 -19.93 -2.26
C PHE A 124 14.56 -20.48 -2.79
N GLY A 125 14.54 -20.95 -4.03
CA GLY A 125 15.70 -21.49 -4.71
C GLY A 125 16.12 -20.58 -5.85
N GLU A 126 15.65 -20.88 -7.05
CA GLU A 126 16.01 -20.18 -8.26
C GLU A 126 14.79 -19.63 -8.99
N LYS A 127 15.00 -18.57 -9.72
CA LYS A 127 13.99 -17.90 -10.54
C LYS A 127 14.60 -17.57 -11.91
N GLU A 128 13.88 -17.87 -12.97
CA GLU A 128 14.18 -17.41 -14.32
C GLU A 128 13.02 -16.58 -14.86
N GLU A 129 13.34 -15.46 -15.49
CA GLU A 129 12.38 -14.52 -16.09
C GLU A 129 12.78 -14.32 -17.56
N PHE A 130 11.85 -14.57 -18.49
CA PHE A 130 12.10 -14.37 -19.91
C PHE A 130 10.80 -14.13 -20.68
N PHE A 131 10.93 -13.73 -21.93
CA PHE A 131 9.82 -13.58 -22.86
C PHE A 131 9.90 -14.67 -23.93
N ILE A 132 8.75 -15.03 -24.48
CA ILE A 132 8.62 -15.92 -25.63
C ILE A 132 7.85 -15.23 -26.74
N ASP A 133 8.09 -15.65 -27.97
CA ASP A 133 7.34 -15.26 -29.16
C ASP A 133 6.11 -16.17 -29.38
N GLU A 134 5.39 -15.95 -30.48
CA GLU A 134 4.22 -16.74 -30.87
C GLU A 134 4.54 -18.22 -31.16
N ASN A 135 5.80 -18.55 -31.47
CA ASN A 135 6.28 -19.89 -31.67
C ASN A 135 6.74 -20.58 -30.38
N CYS A 136 6.54 -19.91 -29.24
CA CYS A 136 7.04 -20.34 -27.92
C CYS A 136 8.58 -20.37 -27.82
N GLU A 137 9.29 -19.67 -28.70
CA GLU A 137 10.73 -19.56 -28.64
C GLU A 137 11.16 -18.45 -27.69
N ARG A 138 12.22 -18.70 -26.89
CA ARG A 138 12.74 -17.74 -25.94
C ARG A 138 13.37 -16.54 -26.68
N ILE A 139 12.86 -15.36 -26.41
CA ILE A 139 13.41 -14.12 -26.94
C ILE A 139 14.67 -13.76 -26.11
N SER A 140 15.83 -13.76 -26.78
CA SER A 140 17.09 -13.37 -26.13
C SER A 140 17.07 -11.89 -25.80
N VAL A 141 17.31 -11.55 -24.52
CA VAL A 141 17.47 -10.16 -24.04
C VAL A 141 18.67 -9.48 -24.71
N ALA A 142 19.65 -10.24 -25.21
CA ALA A 142 20.80 -9.73 -25.96
C ALA A 142 20.43 -9.15 -27.33
N ASN A 143 19.26 -9.50 -27.87
CA ASN A 143 18.76 -8.94 -29.10
C ASN A 143 18.21 -7.53 -28.85
N LYS A 144 19.06 -6.51 -29.00
CA LYS A 144 18.70 -5.10 -28.84
C LYS A 144 17.56 -4.61 -29.74
N ASN A 145 17.12 -5.43 -30.70
CA ASN A 145 15.93 -5.23 -31.53
C ASN A 145 14.65 -5.70 -30.85
N LEU A 146 14.49 -5.40 -29.55
CA LEU A 146 13.26 -5.59 -28.76
C LEU A 146 12.07 -4.72 -29.25
N ARG A 147 12.03 -4.36 -30.53
CA ARG A 147 10.85 -3.75 -31.15
C ARG A 147 9.71 -4.75 -31.37
N ALA A 148 10.03 -6.04 -31.46
CA ALA A 148 9.02 -7.08 -31.50
C ALA A 148 8.33 -7.17 -30.13
N MET A 149 7.01 -7.05 -30.16
CA MET A 149 6.19 -7.27 -28.96
C MET A 149 6.30 -8.76 -28.59
N PRO A 150 6.68 -9.14 -27.38
CA PRO A 150 6.65 -10.56 -26.99
C PRO A 150 5.21 -11.04 -26.97
N TRP A 151 4.99 -12.30 -27.32
CA TRP A 151 3.67 -12.92 -27.19
C TRP A 151 3.31 -13.17 -25.73
N ALA A 152 4.27 -13.65 -24.93
CA ALA A 152 4.05 -13.88 -23.50
C ALA A 152 5.32 -13.64 -22.68
N SER A 153 5.11 -13.39 -21.39
CA SER A 153 6.15 -13.45 -20.37
C SER A 153 6.07 -14.78 -19.62
N VAL A 154 7.22 -15.33 -19.29
CA VAL A 154 7.37 -16.62 -18.60
C VAL A 154 8.22 -16.45 -17.37
N ILE A 155 7.80 -17.06 -16.26
CA ILE A 155 8.59 -17.19 -15.04
C ILE A 155 8.64 -18.63 -14.63
N ARG A 156 9.84 -19.13 -14.42
CA ARG A 156 10.12 -20.41 -13.82
C ARG A 156 10.64 -20.22 -12.40
N ILE A 157 10.08 -20.97 -11.48
CA ILE A 157 10.50 -20.97 -10.07
C ILE A 157 10.86 -22.39 -9.68
N ARG A 158 12.01 -22.55 -9.05
CA ARG A 158 12.45 -23.79 -8.46
C ARG A 158 12.66 -23.60 -6.97
N LYS A 159 12.03 -24.45 -6.16
CA LYS A 159 12.24 -24.44 -4.72
C LYS A 159 13.62 -25.00 -4.37
N LYS A 160 14.19 -24.53 -3.27
CA LYS A 160 15.49 -24.98 -2.77
C LYS A 160 15.46 -26.49 -2.53
N GLY A 161 16.47 -27.18 -3.08
CA GLY A 161 16.56 -28.65 -3.01
C GLY A 161 15.65 -29.44 -3.96
N SER A 162 14.81 -28.75 -4.76
CA SER A 162 13.99 -29.39 -5.79
C SER A 162 14.70 -29.36 -7.14
N THR A 163 14.49 -30.40 -7.94
CA THR A 163 14.89 -30.42 -9.36
C THR A 163 13.76 -29.98 -10.29
N VAL A 164 12.55 -29.83 -9.77
CA VAL A 164 11.34 -29.51 -10.55
C VAL A 164 11.18 -28.01 -10.66
N TRP A 165 11.00 -27.53 -11.88
CA TRP A 165 10.64 -26.15 -12.18
C TRP A 165 9.13 -26.01 -12.30
N ASN A 166 8.56 -25.05 -11.59
CA ASN A 166 7.18 -24.61 -11.77
C ASN A 166 7.18 -23.44 -12.75
N GLU A 167 6.49 -23.59 -13.86
CA GLU A 167 6.42 -22.59 -14.91
C GLU A 167 5.08 -21.87 -14.90
N TYR A 168 5.12 -20.58 -15.05
CA TYR A 168 3.96 -19.69 -15.13
C TYR A 168 4.14 -18.76 -16.32
N PHE A 169 3.06 -18.51 -17.03
CA PHE A 169 3.07 -17.56 -18.14
C PHE A 169 1.84 -16.66 -18.11
N PHE A 170 1.94 -15.54 -18.79
CA PHE A 170 0.86 -14.62 -19.07
C PHE A 170 1.07 -14.04 -20.46
N SER A 171 0.12 -14.28 -21.36
CA SER A 171 0.21 -13.91 -22.76
C SER A 171 -0.52 -12.58 -23.06
N LEU A 172 -0.32 -12.05 -24.26
CA LEU A 172 -1.13 -10.96 -24.78
C LEU A 172 -2.60 -11.37 -24.90
N ASP A 173 -2.87 -12.63 -25.29
CA ASP A 173 -4.24 -13.12 -25.37
C ASP A 173 -4.91 -13.17 -24.01
N ASP A 174 -4.17 -13.59 -22.95
CA ASP A 174 -4.67 -13.48 -21.56
C ASP A 174 -4.99 -12.04 -21.19
N ALA A 175 -4.16 -11.09 -21.60
CA ALA A 175 -4.38 -9.67 -21.33
C ALA A 175 -5.61 -9.13 -22.07
N HIS A 176 -5.83 -9.58 -23.31
CA HIS A 176 -7.05 -9.27 -24.07
C HIS A 176 -8.28 -9.87 -23.43
N GLN A 177 -8.26 -11.15 -23.08
CA GLN A 177 -9.37 -11.84 -22.41
C GLN A 177 -9.70 -11.22 -21.05
N ALA A 178 -8.69 -10.76 -20.33
CA ALA A 178 -8.85 -10.07 -19.06
C ALA A 178 -9.38 -8.62 -19.21
N GLY A 179 -9.50 -8.10 -20.46
CA GLY A 179 -9.93 -6.74 -20.74
C GLY A 179 -8.87 -5.68 -20.42
N LEU A 180 -7.60 -6.07 -20.25
CA LEU A 180 -6.48 -5.16 -19.96
C LEU A 180 -5.96 -4.47 -21.24
N LEU A 181 -6.02 -5.19 -22.36
CA LEU A 181 -5.72 -4.72 -23.70
C LEU A 181 -6.97 -4.96 -24.56
N THR A 182 -7.66 -3.90 -24.92
CA THR A 182 -8.83 -3.94 -25.81
C THR A 182 -8.62 -2.91 -26.92
N GLU A 183 -9.34 -3.01 -28.03
CA GLU A 183 -9.33 -2.03 -29.11
C GLU A 183 -9.66 -0.61 -28.62
N ASN A 184 -10.48 -0.52 -27.55
CA ASN A 184 -10.89 0.73 -26.92
C ASN A 184 -9.95 1.17 -25.79
N THR A 185 -8.87 0.44 -25.52
CA THR A 185 -7.93 0.81 -24.47
C THR A 185 -7.28 2.14 -24.83
N LYS A 186 -7.41 3.13 -23.95
CA LYS A 186 -6.85 4.47 -24.19
C LYS A 186 -5.35 4.38 -24.45
N ARG A 187 -4.85 5.12 -25.44
CA ARG A 187 -3.41 5.19 -25.78
C ARG A 187 -2.52 5.56 -24.60
N ASP A 188 -3.08 6.26 -23.61
CA ASP A 188 -2.40 6.66 -22.37
C ASP A 188 -2.46 5.63 -21.27
N SER A 189 -3.12 4.48 -21.47
CA SER A 189 -3.15 3.42 -20.47
C SER A 189 -1.74 2.85 -20.24
N GLY A 190 -1.45 2.45 -19.00
CA GLY A 190 -0.19 1.80 -18.67
C GLY A 190 0.03 0.53 -19.49
N TRP A 191 -1.05 -0.21 -19.79
CA TRP A 191 -0.97 -1.43 -20.59
C TRP A 191 -0.53 -1.20 -22.04
N VAL A 192 -0.87 -0.06 -22.64
CA VAL A 192 -0.39 0.29 -23.99
C VAL A 192 1.06 0.77 -23.96
N LYS A 193 1.42 1.58 -22.95
CA LYS A 193 2.77 2.18 -22.85
C LYS A 193 3.83 1.19 -22.37
N TYR A 194 3.46 0.31 -21.44
CA TYR A 194 4.39 -0.57 -20.70
C TYR A 194 3.96 -2.03 -20.78
N THR A 195 3.44 -2.47 -21.92
CA THR A 195 2.89 -3.83 -22.11
C THR A 195 3.86 -4.92 -21.64
N LYS A 196 5.15 -4.83 -22.03
CA LYS A 196 6.16 -5.83 -21.66
C LYS A 196 6.34 -5.93 -20.14
N ASP A 197 6.48 -4.77 -19.50
CA ASP A 197 6.68 -4.70 -18.05
C ASP A 197 5.47 -5.24 -17.31
N LEU A 198 4.27 -4.88 -17.77
CA LEU A 198 3.03 -5.32 -17.14
C LEU A 198 2.74 -6.81 -17.38
N LEU A 199 3.08 -7.37 -18.54
CA LEU A 199 3.06 -8.83 -18.77
C LEU A 199 3.95 -9.53 -17.75
N MET A 200 5.21 -9.09 -17.61
CA MET A 200 6.16 -9.66 -16.65
C MET A 200 5.66 -9.52 -15.21
N HIS A 201 5.14 -8.36 -14.82
CA HIS A 201 4.58 -8.14 -13.50
C HIS A 201 3.40 -9.07 -13.18
N LYS A 202 2.49 -9.28 -14.15
CA LYS A 202 1.35 -10.21 -13.98
C LYS A 202 1.82 -11.66 -13.83
N THR A 203 2.75 -12.11 -14.65
CA THR A 203 3.32 -13.46 -14.54
C THR A 203 4.03 -13.63 -13.19
N LYS A 204 4.81 -12.64 -12.77
CA LYS A 204 5.52 -12.62 -11.49
C LYS A 204 4.55 -12.70 -10.31
N SER A 205 3.50 -11.90 -10.31
CA SER A 205 2.46 -11.91 -9.30
C SER A 205 1.82 -13.31 -9.16
N ARG A 206 1.42 -13.93 -10.28
CA ARG A 206 0.85 -15.29 -10.30
C ARG A 206 1.83 -16.32 -9.75
N ALA A 207 3.07 -16.32 -10.25
CA ALA A 207 4.10 -17.28 -9.88
C ALA A 207 4.44 -17.19 -8.37
N LEU A 208 4.65 -15.99 -7.87
CA LEU A 208 5.02 -15.79 -6.45
C LEU A 208 3.87 -16.13 -5.50
N LYS A 209 2.64 -15.74 -5.84
CA LYS A 209 1.46 -16.12 -5.05
C LYS A 209 1.25 -17.63 -4.99
N ALA A 210 1.44 -18.33 -6.10
CA ALA A 210 1.26 -19.79 -6.16
C ALA A 210 2.33 -20.55 -5.37
N ASN A 211 3.58 -20.07 -5.37
CA ASN A 211 4.69 -20.79 -4.73
C ASN A 211 4.95 -20.36 -3.28
N TYR A 212 4.67 -19.10 -2.94
CA TYR A 212 5.05 -18.47 -1.66
C TYR A 212 3.87 -17.78 -0.97
N ALA A 213 2.68 -18.36 -1.07
CA ALA A 213 1.46 -17.79 -0.48
C ALA A 213 1.63 -17.46 1.01
N SER A 214 2.33 -18.31 1.77
CA SER A 214 2.59 -18.11 3.20
C SER A 214 3.47 -16.89 3.50
N ALA A 215 4.48 -16.64 2.66
CA ALA A 215 5.35 -15.46 2.78
C ALA A 215 4.64 -14.16 2.40
N LEU A 216 3.62 -14.25 1.54
CA LEU A 216 2.89 -13.13 0.98
C LEU A 216 1.49 -12.96 1.58
N ASN A 217 1.19 -13.65 2.68
CA ASN A 217 -0.11 -13.62 3.33
C ASN A 217 -0.49 -12.18 3.74
N GLY A 218 -1.62 -11.70 3.21
CA GLY A 218 -2.12 -10.35 3.46
C GLY A 218 -1.46 -9.25 2.61
N VAL A 219 -0.49 -9.59 1.75
CA VAL A 219 0.12 -8.64 0.82
C VAL A 219 -0.76 -8.49 -0.42
N ASN A 220 -1.21 -7.26 -0.69
CA ASN A 220 -1.92 -6.93 -1.92
C ASN A 220 -0.93 -6.39 -2.95
N TYR A 221 -0.98 -6.90 -4.16
CA TYR A 221 -0.24 -6.32 -5.27
C TYR A 221 -0.92 -5.04 -5.74
N HIS A 222 -0.13 -4.01 -5.94
CA HIS A 222 -0.64 -2.71 -6.37
C HIS A 222 -1.38 -2.81 -7.71
N GLU A 223 -0.81 -3.51 -8.67
CA GLU A 223 -1.34 -3.68 -10.02
C GLU A 223 -2.68 -4.42 -10.02
N ASP A 224 -2.83 -5.45 -9.18
CA ASP A 224 -4.09 -6.21 -9.06
C ASP A 224 -5.20 -5.36 -8.47
N VAL A 225 -4.90 -4.53 -7.47
CA VAL A 225 -5.91 -3.68 -6.81
C VAL A 225 -6.35 -2.56 -7.76
N VAL A 226 -5.43 -1.93 -8.47
CA VAL A 226 -5.75 -0.88 -9.45
C VAL A 226 -6.61 -1.44 -10.58
N GLU A 227 -6.34 -2.66 -11.06
CA GLU A 227 -7.14 -3.32 -12.08
C GLU A 227 -8.59 -3.54 -11.66
N VAL A 228 -8.81 -4.09 -10.45
CA VAL A 228 -10.17 -4.31 -9.91
C VAL A 228 -10.93 -2.99 -9.83
N ILE A 229 -10.27 -1.94 -9.36
CA ILE A 229 -10.87 -0.62 -9.23
C ILE A 229 -11.24 -0.01 -10.60
N SER A 230 -10.44 -0.24 -11.61
CA SER A 230 -10.71 0.25 -12.97
C SER A 230 -11.95 -0.42 -13.55
N LYS A 231 -12.08 -1.74 -13.38
CA LYS A 231 -13.26 -2.51 -13.83
C LYS A 231 -14.55 -2.08 -13.11
N GLU A 232 -14.49 -1.78 -11.81
CA GLU A 232 -15.65 -1.28 -11.04
C GLU A 232 -16.15 0.09 -11.53
N ARG A 233 -15.29 0.90 -12.16
CA ARG A 233 -15.67 2.22 -12.71
C ARG A 233 -16.34 2.12 -14.07
N GLU A 234 -16.03 1.09 -14.84
CA GLU A 234 -16.60 0.86 -16.18
C GLU A 234 -18.01 0.29 -16.12
N VAL A 235 -18.38 -0.35 -15.00
CA VAL A 235 -19.71 -0.97 -14.78
C VAL A 235 -20.75 0.02 -14.23
N LYS A 236 -20.34 1.23 -13.83
CA LYS A 236 -21.24 2.30 -13.35
C LYS A 236 -21.43 3.37 -14.42
#